data_afc82ac4972f046c10386587bf8cff1b
#
_entry.id   afc82ac4972f046c10386587bf8cff1b
#
_cell.length_a   1.000
_cell.length_b   1.000
_cell.length_c   1.000
_cell.angle_alpha   90.00
_cell.angle_beta   90.00
_cell.angle_gamma   90.00
#
_symmetry.space_group_name_H-M   'P 1'
#
loop_
_entity.id
_entity.type
_entity.pdbx_description
1 polymer ?
#
loop_
_entity_poly.entity_id
_entity_poly.type
_entity_poly.pdbx_seq_one_letter_code
_entity_poly.pdbx_strand_id
1 'polypeptide(L)'
;MIILVALEDELTKEDLNGLQIEHMGVGKINAAIKTTEVIRNHSPELIINYGTAGSLNKDISGLVEATNFYQRDMDASPLGIKVGETPFEDSFKIHFGRDGLSCGTGDSFVTNTPELITDLVDMEAYAIAKICKMNDIDFRCFKYISDQADDNASQDWKENVARGKELFIEKIKEIYG
;
A
#
# COMPACT_ATOMS: atom_id res chain seq x y z
N MET A 1 6.44 11.10 -12.37
CA MET A 1 5.53 10.17 -11.67
C MET A 1 5.89 8.74 -12.06
N ILE A 2 5.96 7.83 -11.08
CA ILE A 2 6.21 6.39 -11.29
C ILE A 2 5.18 5.60 -10.47
N ILE A 3 4.65 4.52 -11.04
CA ILE A 3 3.67 3.64 -10.40
C ILE A 3 4.39 2.39 -9.90
N LEU A 4 4.23 2.06 -8.62
CA LEU A 4 4.73 0.83 -8.00
C LEU A 4 3.58 -0.13 -7.73
N VAL A 5 3.74 -1.37 -8.19
CA VAL A 5 2.75 -2.45 -8.07
C VAL A 5 3.45 -3.71 -7.58
N ALA A 6 2.81 -4.50 -6.73
CA ALA A 6 3.44 -5.72 -6.25
C ALA A 6 3.54 -6.78 -7.34
N LEU A 7 2.47 -7.05 -8.08
CA LEU A 7 2.33 -8.16 -9.01
C LEU A 7 1.84 -7.71 -10.39
N GLU A 8 2.28 -8.42 -11.44
CA GLU A 8 1.76 -8.22 -12.81
C GLU A 8 0.27 -8.55 -12.93
N ASP A 9 -0.24 -9.45 -12.10
CA ASP A 9 -1.67 -9.81 -12.06
C ASP A 9 -2.56 -8.62 -11.63
N GLU A 10 -2.00 -7.64 -10.91
CA GLU A 10 -2.73 -6.43 -10.50
C GLU A 10 -2.74 -5.37 -11.60
N LEU A 11 -1.60 -5.14 -12.26
CA LEU A 11 -1.44 -4.14 -13.33
C LEU A 11 -0.17 -4.45 -14.13
N THR A 12 -0.29 -4.54 -15.45
CA THR A 12 0.85 -4.76 -16.35
C THR A 12 1.45 -3.43 -16.84
N LYS A 13 2.67 -3.49 -17.40
CA LYS A 13 3.34 -2.29 -17.96
C LYS A 13 2.61 -1.71 -19.18
N GLU A 14 1.83 -2.52 -19.86
CA GLU A 14 1.07 -2.15 -21.07
C GLU A 14 -0.26 -1.46 -20.75
N ASP A 15 -0.78 -1.62 -19.53
CA ASP A 15 -2.11 -1.13 -19.13
C ASP A 15 -2.22 0.40 -19.11
N LEU A 16 -1.11 1.10 -18.88
CA LEU A 16 -1.04 2.58 -18.86
C LEU A 16 0.06 3.08 -19.80
N ASN A 17 -0.24 3.17 -21.09
CA ASN A 17 0.70 3.66 -22.10
C ASN A 17 1.25 5.05 -21.73
N GLY A 18 2.59 5.17 -21.75
CA GLY A 18 3.30 6.43 -21.48
C GLY A 18 3.60 6.68 -19.98
N LEU A 19 3.13 5.83 -19.06
CA LEU A 19 3.50 5.88 -17.66
C LEU A 19 4.47 4.76 -17.30
N GLN A 20 5.43 5.08 -16.43
CA GLN A 20 6.37 4.08 -15.93
C GLN A 20 5.74 3.28 -14.80
N ILE A 21 5.62 1.96 -15.00
CA ILE A 21 5.15 0.98 -14.02
C ILE A 21 6.32 0.07 -13.66
N GLU A 22 6.57 -0.09 -12.36
CA GLU A 22 7.62 -0.96 -11.83
C GLU A 22 7.02 -1.99 -10.88
N HIS A 23 7.31 -3.27 -11.14
CA HIS A 23 6.91 -4.36 -10.28
C HIS A 23 7.95 -4.57 -9.18
N MET A 24 7.49 -4.64 -7.94
CA MET A 24 8.38 -4.70 -6.77
C MET A 24 8.41 -6.06 -6.08
N GLY A 25 7.42 -6.93 -6.33
CA GLY A 25 7.21 -8.14 -5.54
C GLY A 25 6.47 -7.86 -4.23
N VAL A 26 6.12 -8.91 -3.53
CA VAL A 26 5.32 -8.86 -2.29
C VAL A 26 6.21 -8.60 -1.08
N GLY A 27 5.68 -7.81 -0.14
CA GLY A 27 6.25 -7.61 1.19
C GLY A 27 7.11 -6.35 1.35
N LYS A 28 7.27 -5.92 2.60
CA LYS A 28 7.92 -4.66 2.98
C LYS A 28 9.35 -4.53 2.46
N ILE A 29 10.13 -5.60 2.50
CA ILE A 29 11.55 -5.57 2.06
C ILE A 29 11.63 -5.34 0.55
N ASN A 30 10.86 -6.07 -0.26
CA ASN A 30 10.81 -5.89 -1.70
C ASN A 30 10.35 -4.49 -2.09
N ALA A 31 9.31 -4.00 -1.43
CA ALA A 31 8.80 -2.65 -1.61
C ALA A 31 9.87 -1.60 -1.28
N ALA A 32 10.60 -1.75 -0.17
CA ALA A 32 11.66 -0.84 0.23
C ALA A 32 12.82 -0.80 -0.77
N ILE A 33 13.28 -1.97 -1.21
CA ILE A 33 14.39 -2.09 -2.19
C ILE A 33 13.98 -1.40 -3.50
N LYS A 34 12.81 -1.75 -4.06
CA LYS A 34 12.34 -1.21 -5.33
C LYS A 34 12.09 0.29 -5.27
N THR A 35 11.47 0.79 -4.20
CA THR A 35 11.24 2.22 -4.01
C THR A 35 12.56 3.00 -3.98
N THR A 36 13.55 2.50 -3.22
CA THR A 36 14.88 3.13 -3.15
C THR A 36 15.59 3.12 -4.51
N GLU A 37 15.51 2.01 -5.25
CA GLU A 37 16.07 1.89 -6.60
C GLU A 37 15.45 2.89 -7.57
N VAL A 38 14.13 2.99 -7.57
CA VAL A 38 13.36 3.91 -8.43
C VAL A 38 13.71 5.37 -8.12
N ILE A 39 13.76 5.75 -6.85
CA ILE A 39 14.15 7.11 -6.45
C ILE A 39 15.56 7.44 -6.91
N ARG A 40 16.52 6.55 -6.68
CA ARG A 40 17.92 6.76 -7.07
C ARG A 40 18.10 6.90 -8.57
N ASN A 41 17.37 6.10 -9.36
CA ASN A 41 17.58 6.04 -10.81
C ASN A 41 16.78 7.09 -11.57
N HIS A 42 15.65 7.57 -11.04
CA HIS A 42 14.70 8.40 -11.79
C HIS A 42 14.37 9.73 -11.10
N SER A 43 14.69 9.91 -9.81
CA SER A 43 14.37 11.11 -9.04
C SER A 43 12.91 11.60 -9.25
N PRO A 44 11.89 10.76 -9.07
CA PRO A 44 10.51 11.13 -9.33
C PRO A 44 10.01 12.16 -8.28
N GLU A 45 9.18 13.10 -8.70
CA GLU A 45 8.48 14.02 -7.79
C GLU A 45 7.29 13.34 -7.09
N LEU A 46 6.74 12.29 -7.70
CA LEU A 46 5.57 11.55 -7.21
C LEU A 46 5.75 10.05 -7.45
N ILE A 47 5.50 9.28 -6.41
CA ILE A 47 5.32 7.82 -6.49
C ILE A 47 3.86 7.49 -6.17
N ILE A 48 3.27 6.61 -6.99
CA ILE A 48 1.93 6.05 -6.76
C ILE A 48 2.09 4.56 -6.48
N ASN A 49 1.53 4.08 -5.38
CA ASN A 49 1.32 2.65 -5.19
C ASN A 49 -0.10 2.28 -5.60
N TYR A 50 -0.21 1.29 -6.47
CA TYR A 50 -1.45 0.59 -6.73
C TYR A 50 -1.30 -0.88 -6.34
N GLY A 51 -2.38 -1.48 -5.86
CA GLY A 51 -2.46 -2.89 -5.52
C GLY A 51 -3.76 -3.24 -4.82
N THR A 52 -3.86 -4.48 -4.37
CA THR A 52 -5.00 -4.96 -3.59
C THR A 52 -4.79 -4.74 -2.09
N ALA A 53 -5.88 -4.73 -1.34
CA ALA A 53 -5.88 -4.72 0.12
C ALA A 53 -7.10 -5.45 0.67
N GLY A 54 -6.94 -6.06 1.84
CA GLY A 54 -8.06 -6.51 2.65
C GLY A 54 -8.68 -5.33 3.41
N SER A 55 -10.00 -5.33 3.58
CA SER A 55 -10.68 -4.34 4.41
C SER A 55 -11.04 -4.92 5.77
N LEU A 56 -10.80 -4.14 6.84
CA LEU A 56 -11.29 -4.46 8.19
C LEU A 56 -12.66 -3.81 8.48
N ASN A 57 -13.17 -3.03 7.53
CA ASN A 57 -14.47 -2.38 7.60
C ASN A 57 -15.34 -2.82 6.41
N LYS A 58 -16.43 -3.52 6.67
CA LYS A 58 -17.34 -4.08 5.64
C LYS A 58 -18.03 -3.04 4.76
N ASP A 59 -18.06 -1.79 5.19
CA ASP A 59 -18.64 -0.68 4.43
C ASP A 59 -17.68 -0.12 3.38
N ILE A 60 -16.41 -0.55 3.37
CA ILE A 60 -15.38 -0.11 2.42
C ILE A 60 -15.26 -1.16 1.31
N SER A 61 -15.39 -0.72 0.05
CA SER A 61 -15.28 -1.57 -1.13
C SER A 61 -14.81 -0.78 -2.36
N GLY A 62 -14.45 -1.48 -3.43
CA GLY A 62 -13.99 -0.87 -4.69
C GLY A 62 -12.58 -0.29 -4.58
N LEU A 63 -12.30 0.75 -5.37
CA LEU A 63 -11.02 1.45 -5.36
C LEU A 63 -11.06 2.61 -4.36
N VAL A 64 -10.12 2.63 -3.43
CA VAL A 64 -10.02 3.65 -2.37
C VAL A 64 -8.61 4.23 -2.29
N GLU A 65 -8.47 5.43 -1.69
CA GLU A 65 -7.16 6.02 -1.42
C GLU A 65 -6.84 5.93 0.08
N ALA A 66 -5.66 5.35 0.40
CA ALA A 66 -5.08 5.37 1.72
C ALA A 66 -4.09 6.53 1.85
N THR A 67 -4.12 7.23 2.98
CA THR A 67 -3.27 8.40 3.24
C THR A 67 -2.55 8.35 4.58
N ASN A 68 -2.94 7.41 5.44
CA ASN A 68 -2.34 7.18 6.75
C ASN A 68 -1.78 5.76 6.79
N PHE A 69 -0.48 5.61 7.01
CA PHE A 69 0.22 4.34 6.91
C PHE A 69 0.85 3.95 8.24
N TYR A 70 0.67 2.67 8.60
CA TYR A 70 1.14 2.08 9.85
C TYR A 70 1.89 0.77 9.56
N GLN A 71 2.94 0.49 10.33
CA GLN A 71 3.61 -0.82 10.30
C GLN A 71 2.94 -1.76 11.30
N ARG A 72 1.81 -2.38 10.92
CA ARG A 72 0.94 -3.12 11.84
C ARG A 72 1.58 -4.30 12.57
N ASP A 73 2.64 -4.88 12.01
CA ASP A 73 3.33 -6.05 12.55
C ASP A 73 4.67 -5.70 13.26
N MET A 74 4.94 -4.40 13.48
CA MET A 74 6.03 -3.99 14.35
C MET A 74 5.61 -4.23 15.79
N ASP A 75 6.24 -5.18 16.45
CA ASP A 75 5.96 -5.53 17.84
C ASP A 75 7.22 -5.44 18.69
N ALA A 76 7.27 -4.41 19.52
CA ALA A 76 8.26 -4.21 20.56
C ALA A 76 7.59 -4.12 21.94
N SER A 77 6.45 -4.76 22.13
CA SER A 77 5.69 -4.77 23.38
C SER A 77 6.48 -5.29 24.60
N PRO A 78 7.44 -6.23 24.47
CA PRO A 78 8.31 -6.58 25.58
C PRO A 78 9.18 -5.41 26.13
N LEU A 79 9.35 -4.35 25.32
CA LEU A 79 10.02 -3.11 25.72
C LEU A 79 9.06 -2.03 26.24
N GLY A 80 7.77 -2.35 26.37
CA GLY A 80 6.73 -1.40 26.79
C GLY A 80 6.25 -0.46 25.67
N ILE A 81 6.56 -0.78 24.40
CA ILE A 81 6.17 -0.02 23.21
C ILE A 81 4.93 -0.68 22.60
N LYS A 82 3.99 0.13 22.14
CA LYS A 82 2.75 -0.42 21.55
C LYS A 82 3.02 -1.06 20.19
N VAL A 83 2.23 -2.09 19.85
CA VAL A 83 2.25 -2.68 18.52
C VAL A 83 1.98 -1.61 17.45
N GLY A 84 2.79 -1.61 16.39
CA GLY A 84 2.76 -0.60 15.33
C GLY A 84 3.70 0.58 15.54
N GLU A 85 4.28 0.71 16.73
CA GLU A 85 5.25 1.78 17.03
C GLU A 85 6.68 1.25 16.87
N THR A 86 7.45 1.90 15.99
CA THR A 86 8.88 1.59 15.83
C THR A 86 9.65 2.26 16.96
N PRO A 87 10.46 1.51 17.75
CA PRO A 87 11.28 2.07 18.82
C PRO A 87 12.18 3.23 18.34
N PHE A 88 12.27 4.27 19.16
CA PHE A 88 13.13 5.44 18.92
C PHE A 88 12.78 6.28 17.68
N GLU A 89 11.58 6.14 17.12
CA GLU A 89 11.04 7.02 16.09
C GLU A 89 10.01 7.99 16.68
N ASP A 90 10.02 9.24 16.18
CA ASP A 90 9.14 10.32 16.68
C ASP A 90 7.66 10.11 16.29
N SER A 91 7.38 9.30 15.27
CA SER A 91 6.04 9.03 14.79
C SER A 91 5.86 7.57 14.38
N PHE A 92 4.79 6.98 14.87
CA PHE A 92 4.33 5.63 14.47
C PHE A 92 3.45 5.64 13.21
N LYS A 93 3.10 6.83 12.71
CA LYS A 93 2.23 7.02 11.55
C LYS A 93 2.92 7.87 10.50
N ILE A 94 2.81 7.46 9.24
CA ILE A 94 3.23 8.26 8.10
C ILE A 94 1.98 8.83 7.42
N HIS A 95 2.00 10.14 7.16
CA HIS A 95 0.87 10.87 6.60
C HIS A 95 1.33 11.88 5.54
N PHE A 96 0.55 12.01 4.46
CA PHE A 96 0.83 12.89 3.31
C PHE A 96 -0.14 14.07 3.16
N GLY A 97 -0.75 14.52 4.28
CA GLY A 97 -1.52 15.77 4.32
C GLY A 97 -2.87 15.75 3.59
N ARG A 98 -3.35 14.59 3.15
CA ARG A 98 -4.66 14.42 2.51
C ARG A 98 -5.57 13.61 3.42
N ASP A 99 -6.87 13.89 3.38
CA ASP A 99 -7.88 13.06 4.04
C ASP A 99 -8.05 11.73 3.27
N GLY A 100 -8.12 10.63 3.98
CA GLY A 100 -8.29 9.30 3.41
C GLY A 100 -8.15 8.20 4.47
N LEU A 101 -8.22 6.96 4.01
CA LEU A 101 -8.24 5.79 4.88
C LEU A 101 -6.86 5.48 5.47
N SER A 102 -6.88 4.73 6.57
CA SER A 102 -5.69 4.15 7.19
C SER A 102 -5.36 2.78 6.59
N CYS A 103 -4.07 2.50 6.38
CA CYS A 103 -3.57 1.21 5.91
C CYS A 103 -2.50 0.66 6.85
N GLY A 104 -2.72 -0.54 7.35
CA GLY A 104 -1.79 -1.28 8.21
C GLY A 104 -0.99 -2.29 7.38
N THR A 105 0.30 -2.02 7.18
CA THR A 105 1.19 -2.87 6.39
C THR A 105 1.92 -3.90 7.26
N GLY A 106 2.02 -5.15 6.79
CA GLY A 106 2.81 -6.21 7.44
C GLY A 106 3.10 -7.38 6.53
N ASP A 107 4.12 -8.18 6.86
CA ASP A 107 4.59 -9.31 6.05
C ASP A 107 3.80 -10.61 6.32
N SER A 108 2.55 -10.50 6.70
CA SER A 108 1.63 -11.63 6.85
C SER A 108 0.30 -11.33 6.17
N PHE A 109 -0.22 -12.32 5.44
CA PHE A 109 -1.57 -12.27 4.88
C PHE A 109 -2.59 -12.31 6.04
N VAL A 110 -3.54 -11.37 6.06
CA VAL A 110 -4.47 -11.19 7.19
C VAL A 110 -5.72 -12.01 6.95
N THR A 111 -6.00 -12.93 7.85
CA THR A 111 -7.23 -13.76 7.89
C THR A 111 -8.02 -13.57 9.18
N ASN A 112 -7.48 -12.79 10.11
CA ASN A 112 -8.12 -12.47 11.40
C ASN A 112 -7.79 -11.03 11.77
N THR A 113 -8.64 -10.41 12.57
CA THR A 113 -8.44 -9.03 13.02
C THR A 113 -7.08 -8.84 13.69
N PRO A 114 -6.19 -7.99 13.17
CA PRO A 114 -4.89 -7.72 13.77
C PRO A 114 -5.03 -6.88 15.06
N GLU A 115 -3.97 -6.85 15.87
CA GLU A 115 -3.97 -6.06 17.11
C GLU A 115 -4.03 -4.55 16.81
N LEU A 116 -3.27 -4.07 15.82
CA LEU A 116 -3.39 -2.69 15.35
C LEU A 116 -4.49 -2.61 14.29
N ILE A 117 -5.61 -1.99 14.66
CA ILE A 117 -6.77 -1.81 13.80
C ILE A 117 -6.56 -0.60 12.87
N THR A 118 -6.71 -0.84 11.58
CA THR A 118 -6.74 0.16 10.50
C THR A 118 -7.96 -0.09 9.61
N ASP A 119 -8.27 0.81 8.67
CA ASP A 119 -9.35 0.56 7.71
C ASP A 119 -8.99 -0.56 6.74
N LEU A 120 -7.73 -0.56 6.27
CA LEU A 120 -7.18 -1.49 5.28
C LEU A 120 -5.96 -2.22 5.82
N VAL A 121 -5.70 -3.41 5.25
CA VAL A 121 -4.46 -4.18 5.48
C VAL A 121 -3.80 -4.54 4.15
N ASP A 122 -2.49 -4.34 4.06
CA ASP A 122 -1.68 -4.71 2.90
C ASP A 122 -0.29 -5.24 3.32
N MET A 123 0.62 -5.39 2.36
CA MET A 123 1.95 -5.91 2.63
C MET A 123 3.09 -4.96 2.19
N GLU A 124 2.83 -3.77 1.61
CA GLU A 124 3.86 -2.91 1.00
C GLU A 124 3.78 -1.43 1.35
N ALA A 125 2.57 -0.86 1.47
CA ALA A 125 2.33 0.58 1.43
C ALA A 125 3.12 1.39 2.46
N TYR A 126 3.26 0.91 3.70
CA TYR A 126 4.04 1.60 4.72
C TYR A 126 5.52 1.73 4.34
N ALA A 127 6.12 0.68 3.76
CA ALA A 127 7.53 0.72 3.37
C ALA A 127 7.77 1.76 2.27
N ILE A 128 6.88 1.83 1.28
CA ILE A 128 6.95 2.84 0.21
C ILE A 128 6.76 4.23 0.80
N ALA A 129 5.71 4.42 1.60
CA ALA A 129 5.38 5.69 2.24
C ALA A 129 6.54 6.24 3.09
N LYS A 130 7.19 5.36 3.88
CA LYS A 130 8.34 5.72 4.72
C LYS A 130 9.50 6.23 3.90
N ILE A 131 9.87 5.51 2.83
CA ILE A 131 10.98 5.90 1.97
C ILE A 131 10.66 7.19 1.20
N CYS A 132 9.45 7.35 0.68
CA CYS A 132 9.02 8.59 0.04
C CYS A 132 9.12 9.78 1.02
N LYS A 133 8.63 9.61 2.25
CA LYS A 133 8.68 10.65 3.28
C LYS A 133 10.11 11.06 3.65
N MET A 134 11.03 10.10 3.74
CA MET A 134 12.45 10.35 4.05
C MET A 134 13.20 11.05 2.91
N ASN A 135 12.67 11.01 1.69
CA ASN A 135 13.28 11.61 0.49
C ASN A 135 12.50 12.82 -0.04
N ASP A 136 11.52 13.34 0.70
CA ASP A 136 10.67 14.48 0.32
C ASP A 136 9.95 14.28 -1.03
N ILE A 137 9.55 13.03 -1.32
CA ILE A 137 8.80 12.65 -2.52
C ILE A 137 7.33 12.52 -2.16
N ASP A 138 6.44 13.12 -2.97
CA ASP A 138 5.00 12.93 -2.76
C ASP A 138 4.59 11.49 -3.03
N PHE A 139 3.60 11.01 -2.28
CA PHE A 139 3.15 9.63 -2.34
C PHE A 139 1.62 9.55 -2.35
N ARG A 140 1.08 8.75 -3.26
CA ARG A 140 -0.34 8.38 -3.28
C ARG A 140 -0.49 6.87 -3.29
N CYS A 141 -1.49 6.37 -2.59
CA CYS A 141 -1.72 4.94 -2.47
C CYS A 141 -3.18 4.62 -2.77
N PHE A 142 -3.40 3.92 -3.88
CA PHE A 142 -4.71 3.44 -4.29
C PHE A 142 -4.78 1.93 -4.08
N LYS A 143 -5.81 1.49 -3.35
CA LYS A 143 -6.04 0.08 -3.06
C LYS A 143 -7.41 -0.35 -3.55
N TYR A 144 -7.45 -1.46 -4.28
CA TYR A 144 -8.70 -2.14 -4.59
C TYR A 144 -8.99 -3.16 -3.49
N ILE A 145 -10.19 -3.09 -2.92
CA ILE A 145 -10.58 -4.02 -1.86
C ILE A 145 -10.87 -5.39 -2.48
N SER A 146 -9.98 -6.33 -2.27
CA SER A 146 -10.07 -7.69 -2.80
C SER A 146 -10.81 -8.64 -1.87
N ASP A 147 -10.76 -8.37 -0.57
CA ASP A 147 -11.26 -9.26 0.48
C ASP A 147 -11.61 -8.49 1.78
N GLN A 148 -12.20 -9.18 2.74
CA GLN A 148 -12.58 -8.60 4.03
C GLN A 148 -11.66 -9.02 5.18
N ALA A 149 -10.44 -9.44 4.87
CA ALA A 149 -9.43 -9.87 5.86
C ALA A 149 -9.96 -10.91 6.87
N ASP A 150 -10.78 -11.84 6.39
CA ASP A 150 -11.40 -12.92 7.17
C ASP A 150 -10.94 -14.31 6.69
N ASP A 151 -11.56 -15.36 7.17
CA ASP A 151 -11.22 -16.75 6.83
C ASP A 151 -11.30 -17.07 5.33
N ASN A 152 -12.08 -16.30 4.54
CA ASN A 152 -12.24 -16.47 3.10
C ASN A 152 -11.25 -15.61 2.29
N ALA A 153 -10.52 -14.69 2.95
CA ALA A 153 -9.70 -13.68 2.30
C ALA A 153 -8.76 -14.23 1.22
N SER A 154 -8.15 -15.40 1.46
CA SER A 154 -7.19 -15.98 0.48
C SER A 154 -7.85 -16.45 -0.80
N GLN A 155 -9.10 -16.88 -0.77
CA GLN A 155 -9.87 -17.25 -1.96
C GLN A 155 -10.41 -16.00 -2.65
N ASP A 156 -11.00 -15.09 -1.88
CA ASP A 156 -11.54 -13.84 -2.39
C ASP A 156 -10.47 -13.01 -3.11
N TRP A 157 -9.27 -12.94 -2.54
CA TRP A 157 -8.13 -12.29 -3.18
C TRP A 157 -7.79 -12.90 -4.55
N LYS A 158 -7.69 -14.24 -4.64
CA LYS A 158 -7.40 -14.93 -5.92
C LYS A 158 -8.44 -14.64 -7.00
N GLU A 159 -9.71 -14.50 -6.61
CA GLU A 159 -10.81 -14.22 -7.54
C GLU A 159 -10.87 -12.74 -7.93
N ASN A 160 -10.37 -11.84 -7.10
CA ASN A 160 -10.56 -10.40 -7.24
C ASN A 160 -9.29 -9.62 -7.60
N VAL A 161 -8.10 -10.21 -7.53
CA VAL A 161 -6.80 -9.53 -7.71
C VAL A 161 -6.73 -8.65 -8.95
N ALA A 162 -7.29 -9.08 -10.07
CA ALA A 162 -7.28 -8.33 -11.33
C ALA A 162 -8.47 -7.36 -11.51
N ARG A 163 -9.47 -7.39 -10.63
CA ARG A 163 -10.73 -6.63 -10.86
C ARG A 163 -10.61 -5.12 -10.66
N GLY A 164 -9.62 -4.69 -9.88
CA GLY A 164 -9.42 -3.25 -9.58
C GLY A 164 -8.76 -2.45 -10.69
N LYS A 165 -8.16 -3.12 -11.67
CA LYS A 165 -7.33 -2.52 -12.70
C LYS A 165 -8.02 -1.41 -13.49
N GLU A 166 -9.20 -1.68 -14.01
CA GLU A 166 -9.96 -0.72 -14.83
C GLU A 166 -10.30 0.55 -14.03
N LEU A 167 -10.74 0.38 -12.77
CA LEU A 167 -11.04 1.50 -11.88
C LEU A 167 -9.80 2.37 -11.60
N PHE A 168 -8.65 1.73 -11.44
CA PHE A 168 -7.39 2.45 -11.25
C PHE A 168 -6.96 3.21 -12.51
N ILE A 169 -7.07 2.59 -13.69
CA ILE A 169 -6.76 3.24 -14.97
C ILE A 169 -7.65 4.48 -15.18
N GLU A 170 -8.95 4.37 -14.92
CA GLU A 170 -9.89 5.49 -14.98
C GLU A 170 -9.49 6.59 -13.98
N LYS A 171 -9.15 6.21 -12.75
CA LYS A 171 -8.72 7.16 -11.71
C LYS A 171 -7.44 7.91 -12.07
N ILE A 172 -6.47 7.24 -12.65
CA ILE A 172 -5.23 7.88 -13.11
C ILE A 172 -5.52 8.88 -14.26
N LYS A 173 -6.37 8.52 -15.21
CA LYS A 173 -6.80 9.42 -16.29
C LYS A 173 -7.56 10.64 -15.76
N GLU A 174 -8.41 10.48 -14.76
CA GLU A 174 -9.14 11.58 -14.12
C GLU A 174 -8.20 12.60 -13.44
N ILE A 175 -7.14 12.12 -12.79
CA ILE A 175 -6.27 12.95 -11.94
C ILE A 175 -5.12 13.55 -12.74
N TYR A 176 -4.60 12.85 -13.75
CA TYR A 176 -3.37 13.18 -14.45
C TYR A 176 -3.49 13.19 -15.99
N GLY A 177 -4.69 12.97 -16.51
CA GLY A 177 -5.01 12.96 -17.95
C GLY A 177 -5.18 14.34 -18.58
#